data_2ae713f8cd5f003c9415d0da905e8615
#
_entry.id   2ae713f8cd5f003c9415d0da905e8615
#
_cell.length_a   1.000
_cell.length_b   1.000
_cell.length_c   1.000
_cell.angle_alpha   90.00
_cell.angle_beta   90.00
_cell.angle_gamma   90.00
#
_symmetry.space_group_name_H-M   'P 1'
#
loop_
_entity.id
_entity.type
_entity.pdbx_description
1 polymer ?
#
loop_
_entity_poly.entity_id
_entity_poly.type
_entity_poly.pdbx_seq_one_letter_code
_entity_poly.pdbx_strand_id
1 'polypeptide(L)'
;TALEKAVADLEEAISAYEGFAVQVEKWDAALEKYGDQFADSEVWGEFVDFLDGGEVEGYPAFSPGSVLDEMAQTPAELKEYVPQVNALLKKAVAKSLTPGVDCTLLMDNASFADGFTGWVNESGGGTLGGLKAYPCVERYEGKVEVYQILTDVPDGVYELTCQAFERPAGNDKNTIDME
;
A
#
# COMPACT_ATOMS: atom_id res chain seq x y z
N THR A 1 -19.07 -27.02 -17.87
CA THR A 1 -18.29 -27.78 -18.89
C THR A 1 -16.79 -27.53 -18.74
N ALA A 2 -15.95 -28.33 -19.41
CA ALA A 2 -14.49 -28.11 -19.41
C ALA A 2 -14.12 -26.75 -20.01
N LEU A 3 -14.88 -26.30 -21.03
CA LEU A 3 -14.67 -25.00 -21.65
C LEU A 3 -14.99 -23.83 -20.66
N GLU A 4 -16.10 -23.92 -19.96
CA GLU A 4 -16.46 -22.89 -18.96
C GLU A 4 -15.41 -22.77 -17.86
N LYS A 5 -14.87 -23.91 -17.39
CA LYS A 5 -13.77 -23.90 -16.43
C LYS A 5 -12.52 -23.24 -17.01
N ALA A 6 -12.12 -23.58 -18.22
CA ALA A 6 -10.95 -22.99 -18.86
C ALA A 6 -11.09 -21.47 -19.07
N VAL A 7 -12.29 -20.99 -19.39
CA VAL A 7 -12.58 -19.55 -19.48
C VAL A 7 -12.44 -18.88 -18.11
N ALA A 8 -13.02 -19.46 -17.07
CA ALA A 8 -12.92 -18.91 -15.72
C ALA A 8 -11.46 -18.88 -15.20
N ASP A 9 -10.70 -19.96 -15.43
CA ASP A 9 -9.28 -20.03 -15.06
C ASP A 9 -8.45 -18.94 -15.79
N LEU A 10 -8.78 -18.66 -17.06
CA LEU A 10 -8.12 -17.60 -17.83
C LEU A 10 -8.51 -16.21 -17.33
N GLU A 11 -9.78 -15.97 -17.03
CA GLU A 11 -10.26 -14.70 -16.48
C GLU A 11 -9.61 -14.41 -15.12
N GLU A 12 -9.46 -15.45 -14.27
CA GLU A 12 -8.76 -15.34 -12.99
C GLU A 12 -7.27 -14.98 -13.19
N ALA A 13 -6.60 -15.63 -14.14
CA ALA A 13 -5.20 -15.33 -14.45
C ALA A 13 -5.03 -13.89 -14.96
N ILE A 14 -5.87 -13.44 -15.89
CA ILE A 14 -5.83 -12.06 -16.40
C ILE A 14 -5.99 -11.06 -15.25
N SER A 15 -7.01 -11.25 -14.41
CA SER A 15 -7.26 -10.35 -13.29
C SER A 15 -6.10 -10.32 -12.27
N ALA A 16 -5.45 -11.47 -12.04
CA ALA A 16 -4.30 -11.56 -11.16
C ALA A 16 -3.09 -10.77 -11.71
N TYR A 17 -2.80 -10.90 -13.00
CA TYR A 17 -1.71 -10.16 -13.65
C TYR A 17 -1.99 -8.65 -13.76
N GLU A 18 -3.22 -8.25 -14.05
CA GLU A 18 -3.62 -6.84 -14.02
C GLU A 18 -3.44 -6.24 -12.61
N GLY A 19 -3.86 -6.95 -11.57
CA GLY A 19 -3.66 -6.53 -10.18
C GLY A 19 -2.18 -6.49 -9.80
N PHE A 20 -1.38 -7.43 -10.26
CA PHE A 20 0.06 -7.45 -10.03
C PHE A 20 0.77 -6.28 -10.74
N ALA A 21 0.41 -5.96 -11.99
CA ALA A 21 0.96 -4.82 -12.71
C ALA A 21 0.70 -3.49 -11.97
N VAL A 22 -0.52 -3.29 -11.46
CA VAL A 22 -0.84 -2.12 -10.61
C VAL A 22 0.03 -2.08 -9.35
N GLN A 23 0.37 -3.24 -8.79
CA GLN A 23 1.25 -3.28 -7.62
C GLN A 23 2.70 -2.94 -7.97
N VAL A 24 3.20 -3.39 -9.12
CA VAL A 24 4.53 -3.00 -9.63
C VAL A 24 4.62 -1.49 -9.82
N GLU A 25 3.61 -0.87 -10.44
CA GLU A 25 3.55 0.60 -10.56
C GLU A 25 3.62 1.32 -9.20
N LYS A 26 3.03 0.75 -8.14
CA LYS A 26 3.13 1.31 -6.78
C LYS A 26 4.55 1.20 -6.21
N TRP A 27 5.25 0.09 -6.46
CA TRP A 27 6.65 -0.06 -6.03
C TRP A 27 7.56 0.90 -6.79
N ASP A 28 7.40 1.04 -8.11
CA ASP A 28 8.15 1.99 -8.93
C ASP A 28 7.92 3.43 -8.45
N ALA A 29 6.67 3.80 -8.18
CA ALA A 29 6.34 5.11 -7.63
C ALA A 29 6.97 5.35 -6.24
N ALA A 30 7.09 4.30 -5.41
CA ALA A 30 7.78 4.39 -4.13
C ALA A 30 9.30 4.60 -4.34
N LEU A 31 9.91 3.88 -5.28
CA LEU A 31 11.32 4.06 -5.64
C LEU A 31 11.58 5.49 -6.13
N GLU A 32 10.74 6.00 -7.03
CA GLU A 32 10.87 7.37 -7.54
C GLU A 32 10.73 8.42 -6.43
N LYS A 33 9.74 8.25 -5.56
CA LYS A 33 9.46 9.23 -4.50
C LYS A 33 10.51 9.24 -3.39
N TYR A 34 11.02 8.08 -3.00
CA TYR A 34 11.84 7.91 -1.79
C TYR A 34 13.30 7.53 -2.08
N GLY A 35 13.65 7.24 -3.33
CA GLY A 35 14.98 6.80 -3.73
C GLY A 35 16.09 7.76 -3.28
N ASP A 36 15.92 9.06 -3.52
CA ASP A 36 16.89 10.08 -3.12
C ASP A 36 17.01 10.19 -1.59
N GLN A 37 15.91 9.99 -0.87
CA GLN A 37 15.87 10.07 0.59
C GLN A 37 16.67 8.94 1.25
N PHE A 38 16.70 7.77 0.64
CA PHE A 38 17.35 6.57 1.16
C PHE A 38 18.59 6.15 0.35
N ALA A 39 19.11 7.01 -0.53
CA ALA A 39 20.21 6.69 -1.44
C ALA A 39 21.48 6.15 -0.75
N ASP A 40 21.75 6.60 0.46
CA ASP A 40 22.92 6.18 1.25
C ASP A 40 22.66 4.92 2.10
N SER A 41 21.46 4.33 2.03
CA SER A 41 21.11 3.15 2.80
C SER A 41 21.44 1.86 2.04
N GLU A 42 22.32 1.03 2.61
CA GLU A 42 22.63 -0.29 2.07
C GLU A 42 21.39 -1.19 1.97
N VAL A 43 20.51 -1.15 2.99
CA VAL A 43 19.29 -1.97 3.02
C VAL A 43 18.25 -1.51 1.99
N TRP A 44 18.21 -0.22 1.69
CA TRP A 44 17.39 0.29 0.60
C TRP A 44 17.96 -0.15 -0.75
N GLY A 45 19.28 -0.09 -0.92
CA GLY A 45 19.98 -0.61 -2.11
C GLY A 45 19.69 -2.09 -2.35
N GLU A 46 19.72 -2.93 -1.32
CA GLU A 46 19.35 -4.35 -1.41
C GLU A 46 17.91 -4.54 -1.89
N PHE A 47 16.97 -3.69 -1.46
CA PHE A 47 15.59 -3.74 -1.93
C PHE A 47 15.46 -3.33 -3.41
N VAL A 48 16.19 -2.30 -3.84
CA VAL A 48 16.24 -1.90 -5.26
C VAL A 48 16.81 -3.02 -6.13
N ASP A 49 17.95 -3.58 -5.72
CA ASP A 49 18.59 -4.71 -6.43
C ASP A 49 17.66 -5.93 -6.51
N PHE A 50 16.87 -6.19 -5.46
CA PHE A 50 15.87 -7.26 -5.46
C PHE A 50 14.80 -7.05 -6.53
N LEU A 51 14.28 -5.83 -6.68
CA LEU A 51 13.28 -5.51 -7.72
C LEU A 51 13.86 -5.67 -9.13
N ASP A 52 15.17 -5.53 -9.29
CA ASP A 52 15.92 -5.76 -10.54
C ASP A 52 16.33 -7.22 -10.76
N GLY A 53 15.94 -8.13 -9.87
CA GLY A 53 16.20 -9.55 -9.97
C GLY A 53 17.35 -10.08 -9.09
N GLY A 54 17.84 -9.26 -8.17
CA GLY A 54 18.79 -9.68 -7.14
C GLY A 54 18.17 -10.67 -6.15
N GLU A 55 19.00 -11.52 -5.56
CA GLU A 55 18.58 -12.49 -4.55
C GLU A 55 18.61 -11.86 -3.15
N VAL A 56 17.51 -11.99 -2.41
CA VAL A 56 17.45 -11.63 -0.98
C VAL A 56 17.04 -12.86 -0.18
N GLU A 57 17.81 -13.17 0.87
CA GLU A 57 17.56 -14.36 1.70
C GLU A 57 16.15 -14.33 2.31
N GLY A 58 15.42 -15.42 2.09
CA GLY A 58 14.05 -15.60 2.59
C GLY A 58 12.95 -15.02 1.69
N TYR A 59 13.30 -14.47 0.53
CA TYR A 59 12.35 -13.95 -0.45
C TYR A 59 12.47 -14.71 -1.77
N PRO A 60 11.38 -14.76 -2.58
CA PRO A 60 11.41 -15.46 -3.86
C PRO A 60 12.44 -14.84 -4.82
N ALA A 61 13.13 -15.71 -5.56
CA ALA A 61 14.17 -15.32 -6.50
C ALA A 61 13.58 -14.94 -7.87
N PHE A 62 12.75 -13.91 -7.94
CA PHE A 62 12.29 -13.36 -9.21
C PHE A 62 11.98 -11.86 -9.08
N SER A 63 12.21 -11.12 -10.15
CA SER A 63 11.88 -9.69 -10.18
C SER A 63 10.44 -9.46 -10.64
N PRO A 64 9.78 -8.39 -10.20
CA PRO A 64 8.46 -8.00 -10.68
C PRO A 64 8.40 -7.85 -12.21
N GLY A 65 9.43 -7.28 -12.83
CA GLY A 65 9.52 -7.14 -14.29
C GLY A 65 9.53 -8.49 -14.99
N SER A 66 10.37 -9.44 -14.54
CA SER A 66 10.40 -10.81 -15.12
C SER A 66 9.05 -11.52 -14.96
N VAL A 67 8.35 -11.32 -13.85
CA VAL A 67 7.00 -11.89 -13.63
C VAL A 67 6.01 -11.39 -14.69
N LEU A 68 6.04 -10.10 -15.01
CA LEU A 68 5.14 -9.52 -16.03
C LEU A 68 5.52 -9.94 -17.44
N ASP A 69 6.82 -10.05 -17.74
CA ASP A 69 7.31 -10.41 -19.07
C ASP A 69 7.07 -11.89 -19.40
N GLU A 70 7.34 -12.77 -18.45
CA GLU A 70 7.26 -14.22 -18.65
C GLU A 70 5.87 -14.79 -18.41
N MET A 71 5.05 -14.16 -17.58
CA MET A 71 3.69 -14.60 -17.20
C MET A 71 3.63 -16.10 -16.82
N ALA A 72 4.67 -16.59 -16.13
CA ALA A 72 4.82 -18.00 -15.79
C ALA A 72 4.18 -18.38 -14.45
N GLN A 73 3.87 -17.39 -13.59
CA GLN A 73 3.34 -17.61 -12.25
C GLN A 73 1.83 -17.84 -12.26
N THR A 74 1.36 -18.66 -11.35
CA THR A 74 -0.06 -18.86 -11.12
C THR A 74 -0.67 -17.67 -10.34
N PRO A 75 -1.98 -17.44 -10.41
CA PRO A 75 -2.66 -16.43 -9.58
C PRO A 75 -2.39 -16.59 -8.08
N ALA A 76 -2.26 -17.83 -7.60
CA ALA A 76 -1.96 -18.12 -6.20
C ALA A 76 -0.55 -17.65 -5.80
N GLU A 77 0.46 -17.90 -6.64
CA GLU A 77 1.84 -17.45 -6.43
C GLU A 77 1.94 -15.93 -6.44
N LEU A 78 1.27 -15.24 -7.38
CA LEU A 78 1.22 -13.78 -7.40
C LEU A 78 0.61 -13.20 -6.11
N LYS A 79 -0.46 -13.83 -5.61
CA LYS A 79 -1.12 -13.44 -4.36
C LYS A 79 -0.22 -13.61 -3.14
N GLU A 80 0.66 -14.61 -3.13
CA GLU A 80 1.63 -14.82 -2.05
C GLU A 80 2.84 -13.90 -2.17
N TYR A 81 3.23 -13.56 -3.40
CA TYR A 81 4.41 -12.75 -3.67
C TYR A 81 4.24 -11.29 -3.24
N VAL A 82 3.12 -10.67 -3.54
CA VAL A 82 2.87 -9.26 -3.25
C VAL A 82 3.06 -8.90 -1.75
N PRO A 83 2.51 -9.64 -0.78
CA PRO A 83 2.75 -9.36 0.63
C PRO A 83 4.23 -9.48 1.04
N GLN A 84 4.98 -10.40 0.41
CA GLN A 84 6.41 -10.60 0.71
C GLN A 84 7.24 -9.40 0.24
N VAL A 85 7.01 -8.91 -0.97
CA VAL A 85 7.66 -7.69 -1.48
C VAL A 85 7.30 -6.47 -0.64
N ASN A 86 6.04 -6.32 -0.27
CA ASN A 86 5.61 -5.23 0.60
C ASN A 86 6.25 -5.30 2.00
N ALA A 87 6.43 -6.51 2.55
CA ALA A 87 7.13 -6.68 3.81
C ALA A 87 8.62 -6.30 3.70
N LEU A 88 9.27 -6.66 2.58
CA LEU A 88 10.66 -6.29 2.31
C LEU A 88 10.81 -4.78 2.15
N LEU A 89 9.89 -4.12 1.42
CA LEU A 89 9.85 -2.67 1.29
C LEU A 89 9.74 -1.98 2.66
N LYS A 90 8.79 -2.42 3.50
CA LYS A 90 8.63 -1.86 4.85
C LYS A 90 9.88 -2.04 5.70
N LYS A 91 10.50 -3.22 5.64
CA LYS A 91 11.77 -3.50 6.33
C LYS A 91 12.89 -2.58 5.85
N ALA A 92 13.00 -2.38 4.53
CA ALA A 92 14.00 -1.48 3.95
C ALA A 92 13.78 -0.04 4.43
N VAL A 93 12.54 0.46 4.38
CA VAL A 93 12.19 1.79 4.90
C VAL A 93 12.53 1.90 6.39
N ALA A 94 12.04 0.98 7.22
CA ALA A 94 12.25 1.03 8.67
C ALA A 94 13.74 1.09 9.05
N LYS A 95 14.60 0.35 8.33
CA LYS A 95 16.04 0.33 8.57
C LYS A 95 16.80 1.51 7.97
N SER A 96 16.19 2.24 7.04
CA SER A 96 16.78 3.40 6.37
C SER A 96 16.39 4.73 7.00
N LEU A 97 15.55 4.72 8.04
CA LEU A 97 15.04 5.94 8.67
C LEU A 97 16.16 6.75 9.30
N THR A 98 16.18 8.04 8.99
CA THR A 98 16.98 9.07 9.63
C THR A 98 16.07 10.22 10.06
N PRO A 99 16.49 11.09 10.99
CA PRO A 99 15.65 12.19 11.45
C PRO A 99 15.21 13.11 10.30
N GLY A 100 13.90 13.38 10.23
CA GLY A 100 13.31 14.30 9.27
C GLY A 100 12.88 13.68 7.94
N VAL A 101 13.02 12.37 7.78
CA VAL A 101 12.58 11.67 6.56
C VAL A 101 11.09 11.32 6.59
N ASP A 102 10.46 11.27 5.41
CA ASP A 102 9.11 10.75 5.24
C ASP A 102 9.10 9.23 5.41
N CYS A 103 8.31 8.73 6.35
CA CYS A 103 8.13 7.30 6.62
C CYS A 103 6.70 6.81 6.34
N THR A 104 5.95 7.51 5.51
CA THR A 104 4.57 7.15 5.14
C THR A 104 4.46 5.74 4.54
N LEU A 105 5.53 5.22 3.92
CA LEU A 105 5.59 3.85 3.39
C LEU A 105 5.44 2.75 4.47
N LEU A 106 5.63 3.06 5.76
CA LEU A 106 5.37 2.12 6.85
C LEU A 106 3.86 1.87 7.03
N MET A 107 3.03 2.77 6.52
CA MET A 107 1.57 2.66 6.57
C MET A 107 1.04 2.00 5.31
N ASP A 108 0.16 1.02 5.45
CA ASP A 108 -0.59 0.49 4.33
C ASP A 108 -1.67 1.48 3.90
N ASN A 109 -1.78 1.71 2.59
CA ASN A 109 -2.88 2.47 2.00
C ASN A 109 -3.20 3.76 2.77
N ALA A 110 -2.17 4.55 3.08
CA ALA A 110 -2.28 5.79 3.86
C ALA A 110 -3.26 6.81 3.27
N SER A 111 -3.54 6.73 1.97
CA SER A 111 -4.48 7.59 1.25
C SER A 111 -5.90 7.04 1.17
N PHE A 112 -6.19 5.86 1.68
CA PHE A 112 -7.46 5.13 1.50
C PHE A 112 -7.86 4.86 0.03
N ALA A 113 -6.91 4.91 -0.91
CA ALA A 113 -7.18 4.66 -2.33
C ALA A 113 -7.75 3.25 -2.59
N ASP A 114 -7.34 2.27 -1.79
CA ASP A 114 -7.83 0.89 -1.81
C ASP A 114 -8.85 0.62 -0.67
N GLY A 115 -9.68 1.60 -0.37
CA GLY A 115 -10.69 1.48 0.67
C GLY A 115 -10.08 1.32 2.06
N PHE A 116 -10.56 0.34 2.83
CA PHE A 116 -10.04 0.02 4.15
C PHE A 116 -8.93 -1.04 4.14
N THR A 117 -8.34 -1.35 2.99
CA THR A 117 -7.22 -2.31 2.92
C THR A 117 -6.08 -1.87 3.85
N GLY A 118 -5.67 -2.75 4.76
CA GLY A 118 -4.67 -2.46 5.79
C GLY A 118 -5.18 -1.70 7.02
N TRP A 119 -6.45 -1.27 7.04
CA TRP A 119 -7.06 -0.54 8.13
C TRP A 119 -8.16 -1.34 8.84
N VAL A 120 -8.21 -1.23 10.15
CA VAL A 120 -9.31 -1.76 10.95
C VAL A 120 -10.35 -0.66 11.14
N ASN A 121 -11.59 -0.91 10.74
CA ASN A 121 -12.76 -0.08 11.01
C ASN A 121 -13.57 -0.72 12.13
N GLU A 122 -13.11 -0.56 13.38
CA GLU A 122 -13.61 -1.32 14.54
C GLU A 122 -15.06 -0.99 14.86
N SER A 123 -15.42 0.26 14.79
CA SER A 123 -16.79 0.67 15.06
C SER A 123 -17.78 0.32 13.94
N GLY A 124 -17.27 -0.11 12.77
CA GLY A 124 -18.08 -0.25 11.56
C GLY A 124 -18.74 1.05 11.11
N GLY A 125 -18.38 2.15 11.76
CA GLY A 125 -19.02 3.45 11.58
C GLY A 125 -18.38 4.32 10.50
N GLY A 126 -17.15 4.02 10.13
CA GLY A 126 -16.48 4.70 9.02
C GLY A 126 -17.01 4.19 7.69
N THR A 127 -17.30 5.09 6.78
CA THR A 127 -17.63 4.80 5.38
C THR A 127 -16.58 5.44 4.48
N LEU A 128 -16.39 4.90 3.30
CA LEU A 128 -15.54 5.53 2.30
C LEU A 128 -16.34 6.59 1.57
N GLY A 129 -15.77 7.77 1.48
CA GLY A 129 -16.32 8.91 0.79
C GLY A 129 -15.27 9.72 0.05
N GLY A 130 -15.58 10.99 -0.18
CA GLY A 130 -14.70 11.87 -0.94
C GLY A 130 -14.82 11.72 -2.44
N LEU A 131 -13.85 12.27 -3.16
CA LEU A 131 -13.72 12.13 -4.60
C LEU A 131 -12.83 10.92 -4.93
N LYS A 132 -13.00 10.32 -6.11
CA LYS A 132 -12.15 9.22 -6.57
C LYS A 132 -10.65 9.55 -6.50
N ALA A 133 -10.29 10.80 -6.77
CA ALA A 133 -8.90 11.27 -6.68
C ALA A 133 -8.45 11.61 -5.25
N TYR A 134 -9.38 11.79 -4.33
CA TYR A 134 -9.14 12.16 -2.93
C TYR A 134 -10.11 11.38 -2.04
N PRO A 135 -9.92 10.07 -1.92
CA PRO A 135 -10.77 9.26 -1.05
C PRO A 135 -10.50 9.60 0.42
N CYS A 136 -11.51 9.44 1.23
CA CYS A 136 -11.42 9.72 2.66
C CYS A 136 -12.30 8.77 3.45
N VAL A 137 -12.07 8.70 4.75
CA VAL A 137 -13.00 8.06 5.68
C VAL A 137 -14.00 9.10 6.15
N GLU A 138 -15.27 8.81 6.00
CA GLU A 138 -16.37 9.68 6.43
C GLU A 138 -17.17 9.03 7.55
N ARG A 139 -17.71 9.85 8.43
CA ARG A 139 -18.74 9.45 9.38
C ARG A 139 -19.81 10.51 9.44
N TYR A 140 -21.03 10.12 9.16
CA TYR A 140 -22.21 10.96 9.36
C TYR A 140 -22.80 10.62 10.74
N GLU A 141 -22.63 11.52 11.68
CA GLU A 141 -23.01 11.40 13.10
C GLU A 141 -22.36 10.24 13.87
N GLY A 142 -21.90 10.50 15.06
CA GLY A 142 -21.31 9.52 15.98
C GLY A 142 -19.80 9.36 15.85
N LYS A 143 -19.26 8.35 16.50
CA LYS A 143 -17.83 8.06 16.54
C LYS A 143 -17.39 7.24 15.34
N VAL A 144 -16.18 7.50 14.89
CA VAL A 144 -15.43 6.63 13.98
C VAL A 144 -14.13 6.20 14.68
N GLU A 145 -13.77 4.93 14.52
CA GLU A 145 -12.54 4.39 15.03
C GLU A 145 -11.92 3.54 13.92
N VAL A 146 -10.88 4.10 13.33
CA VAL A 146 -10.13 3.50 12.22
C VAL A 146 -8.66 3.56 12.58
N TYR A 147 -7.98 2.41 12.54
CA TYR A 147 -6.58 2.34 12.92
C TYR A 147 -5.80 1.29 12.12
N GLN A 148 -4.48 1.44 12.16
CA GLN A 148 -3.49 0.43 11.78
C GLN A 148 -2.57 0.15 12.96
N ILE A 149 -2.08 -1.08 13.04
CA ILE A 149 -0.98 -1.43 13.93
C ILE A 149 0.29 -1.53 13.07
N LEU A 150 1.23 -0.64 13.33
CA LEU A 150 2.53 -0.70 12.67
C LEU A 150 3.46 -1.57 13.52
N THR A 151 4.07 -2.56 12.89
CA THR A 151 5.07 -3.44 13.50
C THR A 151 6.46 -3.09 13.00
N ASP A 152 7.48 -3.44 13.78
CA ASP A 152 8.89 -3.27 13.39
C ASP A 152 9.32 -1.81 13.11
N VAL A 153 8.56 -0.86 13.67
CA VAL A 153 8.92 0.55 13.61
C VAL A 153 10.06 0.82 14.60
N PRO A 154 11.19 1.40 14.17
CA PRO A 154 12.29 1.73 15.06
C PRO A 154 11.89 2.66 16.21
N ASP A 155 12.57 2.57 17.35
CA ASP A 155 12.37 3.50 18.45
C ASP A 155 12.69 4.94 18.02
N GLY A 156 11.77 5.87 18.29
CA GLY A 156 11.93 7.25 17.86
C GLY A 156 10.73 8.13 18.19
N VAL A 157 10.84 9.39 17.79
CA VAL A 157 9.73 10.35 17.84
C VAL A 157 9.22 10.54 16.43
N TYR A 158 7.94 10.31 16.24
CA TYR A 158 7.26 10.40 14.95
C TYR A 158 6.23 11.51 14.97
N GLU A 159 6.09 12.20 13.85
CA GLU A 159 5.01 13.14 13.60
C GLU A 159 4.00 12.47 12.64
N LEU A 160 2.74 12.39 13.06
CA LEU A 160 1.64 11.95 12.23
C LEU A 160 0.82 13.16 11.82
N THR A 161 0.68 13.38 10.52
CA THR A 161 -0.18 14.42 9.96
C THR A 161 -1.36 13.80 9.24
N CYS A 162 -2.53 14.39 9.39
CA CYS A 162 -3.72 14.02 8.62
C CYS A 162 -4.51 15.28 8.25
N GLN A 163 -5.26 15.20 7.16
CA GLN A 163 -6.26 16.20 6.83
C GLN A 163 -7.60 15.72 7.39
N ALA A 164 -8.20 16.54 8.23
CA ALA A 164 -9.51 16.27 8.80
C ALA A 164 -10.40 17.51 8.69
N PHE A 165 -11.70 17.30 8.55
CA PHE A 165 -12.69 18.36 8.60
C PHE A 165 -13.97 17.86 9.24
N GLU A 166 -14.65 18.76 9.94
CA GLU A 166 -15.96 18.52 10.49
C GLU A 166 -16.98 19.46 9.84
N ARG A 167 -18.15 18.94 9.53
CA ARG A 167 -19.30 19.75 9.13
C ARG A 167 -20.23 19.90 10.32
N PRO A 168 -20.56 21.14 10.77
CA PRO A 168 -21.51 21.35 11.84
C PRO A 168 -22.87 20.78 11.47
N ALA A 169 -23.56 20.21 12.45
CA ALA A 169 -24.93 19.72 12.29
C ALA A 169 -25.86 20.92 11.96
N GLY A 170 -26.40 20.95 10.76
CA GLY A 170 -27.29 21.99 10.29
C GLY A 170 -27.42 22.04 8.77
N ASN A 171 -28.35 22.85 8.30
CA ASN A 171 -28.63 22.99 6.87
C ASN A 171 -27.62 23.86 6.10
N ASP A 172 -26.62 24.38 6.75
CA ASP A 172 -25.59 25.21 6.09
C ASP A 172 -24.49 24.34 5.47
N LYS A 173 -24.75 23.96 4.23
CA LYS A 173 -23.83 23.06 3.45
C LYS A 173 -22.52 23.75 3.07
N ASN A 174 -22.28 24.98 3.47
CA ASN A 174 -21.17 25.80 2.98
C ASN A 174 -20.09 26.09 4.03
N THR A 175 -20.25 25.67 5.28
CA THR A 175 -19.25 25.90 6.32
C THR A 175 -18.45 24.63 6.52
N ILE A 176 -17.20 24.64 6.09
CA ILE A 176 -16.21 23.61 6.38
C ILE A 176 -15.21 24.26 7.31
N ASP A 177 -15.17 23.84 8.57
CA ASP A 177 -14.10 24.22 9.49
C ASP A 177 -12.97 23.20 9.29
N MET A 178 -11.82 23.71 8.84
CA MET A 178 -10.57 22.93 8.74
C MET A 178 -9.72 23.29 9.94
N GLU A 179 -9.47 22.32 10.81
CA GLU A 179 -8.46 22.39 11.86
C GLU A 179 -7.12 21.82 11.40
#